data_67efb7718c37e0e1430aa3a70f5e1df0
#
_entry.id   67efb7718c37e0e1430aa3a70f5e1df0
#
_cell.length_a   1.000
_cell.length_b   1.000
_cell.length_c   1.000
_cell.angle_alpha   90.00
_cell.angle_beta   90.00
_cell.angle_gamma   90.00
#
_symmetry.space_group_name_H-M   'P 1'
#
loop_
_entity.id
_entity.type
_entity.pdbx_description
1 polymer ?
#
loop_
_entity_poly.entity_id
_entity_poly.type
_entity_poly.pdbx_seq_one_letter_code
_entity_poly.pdbx_strand_id
1 'polypeptide(L)'
;MAPEVEPLNDLDPLAPAVYADEEAADDLAEEETDDGGVSDSDNVVRVWVTDGRLVRVRVSPVWYTRTGRRTLSDCFSQALRMANATVADLPPRPEPTFEDVDFSALPPFSPETFAVIQDLMAEVEERWEDAFDRQQSRPPVKQPVVEGRSKGVTVTLNESGRAEGVTFEPKWLESAQAGAICTHVQLAANNAYGKFVPAQEEPSELDAIAGEHQFLMAAFKAMLNPKER
;
A
#
# COMPACT_ATOMS: atom_id res chain seq x y z
N MET A 1 51.48 63.22 0.68
CA MET A 1 50.45 62.25 0.31
C MET A 1 50.35 61.26 1.43
N ALA A 2 49.47 61.55 2.40
CA ALA A 2 49.31 60.78 3.62
C ALA A 2 48.13 59.79 3.38
N PRO A 3 48.20 58.57 3.90
CA PRO A 3 47.07 57.62 3.80
C PRO A 3 46.01 57.98 4.83
N GLU A 4 44.79 58.04 4.37
CA GLU A 4 43.58 58.26 5.15
C GLU A 4 43.30 56.99 5.94
N VAL A 5 43.23 57.12 7.27
CA VAL A 5 42.92 56.03 8.22
C VAL A 5 41.42 56.05 8.40
N GLU A 6 40.72 54.99 7.95
CA GLU A 6 39.31 54.78 8.25
C GLU A 6 39.06 54.52 9.73
N PRO A 7 38.01 55.10 10.32
CA PRO A 7 37.70 54.86 11.74
C PRO A 7 37.15 53.45 11.95
N LEU A 8 37.72 52.73 12.88
CA LEU A 8 37.20 51.48 13.47
C LEU A 8 35.79 51.73 13.99
N ASN A 9 34.86 50.98 13.46
CA ASN A 9 33.45 50.95 13.86
C ASN A 9 33.38 50.35 15.27
N ASP A 10 33.08 51.21 16.25
CA ASP A 10 32.85 50.84 17.67
C ASP A 10 31.58 49.94 17.73
N LEU A 11 31.82 48.67 17.78
CA LEU A 11 30.76 47.69 18.14
C LEU A 11 30.52 47.83 19.65
N ASP A 12 29.43 48.50 20.02
CA ASP A 12 28.94 48.58 21.39
C ASP A 12 28.62 47.18 21.90
N PRO A 13 29.41 46.65 22.88
CA PRO A 13 29.18 45.29 23.43
C PRO A 13 27.94 45.17 24.32
N LEU A 14 27.18 46.26 24.50
CA LEU A 14 25.95 46.31 25.30
C LEU A 14 24.71 46.53 24.43
N ALA A 15 24.82 46.54 23.11
CA ALA A 15 23.62 46.56 22.26
C ALA A 15 22.82 45.30 22.50
N PRO A 16 21.51 45.38 22.82
CA PRO A 16 20.67 44.20 22.99
C PRO A 16 20.66 43.43 21.68
N ALA A 17 20.95 42.11 21.78
CA ALA A 17 20.82 41.22 20.62
C ALA A 17 19.41 41.38 20.07
N VAL A 18 19.32 41.86 18.83
CA VAL A 18 18.06 41.84 18.07
C VAL A 18 17.79 40.38 17.84
N TYR A 19 16.95 39.79 18.68
CA TYR A 19 16.34 38.50 18.39
C TYR A 19 15.56 38.69 17.11
N ALA A 20 16.07 38.19 15.99
CA ALA A 20 15.31 38.06 14.78
C ALA A 20 14.01 37.32 15.15
N ASP A 21 12.90 37.95 14.89
CA ASP A 21 11.59 37.41 15.13
C ASP A 21 11.52 35.97 14.61
N GLU A 22 11.33 35.01 15.51
CA GLU A 22 11.07 33.61 15.19
C GLU A 22 9.74 33.41 14.43
N GLU A 23 9.03 34.50 14.11
CA GLU A 23 7.80 34.46 13.33
C GLU A 23 8.01 34.21 11.82
N ALA A 24 9.24 34.24 11.32
CA ALA A 24 9.52 34.01 9.91
C ALA A 24 9.77 32.54 9.55
N ALA A 25 9.64 31.60 10.48
CA ALA A 25 9.85 30.17 10.21
C ALA A 25 8.56 29.39 9.86
N ASP A 26 7.39 30.04 9.94
CA ASP A 26 6.11 29.34 9.72
C ASP A 26 5.51 29.56 8.30
N ASP A 27 6.19 30.34 7.44
CA ASP A 27 5.70 30.70 6.11
C ASP A 27 6.54 30.10 4.96
N LEU A 28 7.26 29.01 5.22
CA LEU A 28 7.53 28.04 4.16
C LEU A 28 6.22 27.26 3.97
N ALA A 29 5.23 27.93 3.37
CA ALA A 29 4.16 27.27 2.64
C ALA A 29 4.88 26.26 1.73
N GLU A 30 4.98 25.02 2.22
CA GLU A 30 5.44 23.91 1.43
C GLU A 30 4.56 23.93 0.18
N GLU A 31 5.12 24.33 -0.94
CA GLU A 31 4.52 24.01 -2.23
C GLU A 31 4.19 22.53 -2.13
N GLU A 32 2.89 22.21 -2.05
CA GLU A 32 2.37 20.86 -2.19
C GLU A 32 2.72 20.42 -3.61
N THR A 33 4.00 20.12 -3.82
CA THR A 33 4.36 19.30 -4.95
C THR A 33 3.63 17.99 -4.69
N ASP A 34 2.69 17.67 -5.57
CA ASP A 34 1.99 16.38 -5.59
C ASP A 34 3.03 15.29 -5.88
N ASP A 35 3.79 14.95 -4.85
CA ASP A 35 4.87 13.96 -4.92
C ASP A 35 4.37 12.54 -4.61
N GLY A 36 3.04 12.32 -4.69
CA GLY A 36 2.40 11.01 -4.51
C GLY A 36 2.35 10.50 -3.07
N GLY A 37 2.71 11.32 -2.07
CA GLY A 37 2.60 10.96 -0.66
C GLY A 37 1.18 11.11 -0.12
N VAL A 38 0.74 10.20 0.75
CA VAL A 38 -0.57 10.18 1.39
C VAL A 38 -0.45 10.65 2.83
N SER A 39 -1.28 11.64 3.22
CA SER A 39 -1.30 12.21 4.57
C SER A 39 -2.51 11.73 5.37
N ASP A 40 -2.39 11.77 6.70
CA ASP A 40 -3.57 11.69 7.57
C ASP A 40 -4.39 12.99 7.52
N SER A 41 -5.60 13.00 8.12
CA SER A 41 -6.53 14.13 8.06
C SER A 41 -6.00 15.44 8.64
N ASP A 42 -5.05 15.36 9.56
CA ASP A 42 -4.51 16.50 10.29
C ASP A 42 -3.11 16.92 9.77
N ASN A 43 -2.65 16.30 8.68
CA ASN A 43 -1.31 16.50 8.10
C ASN A 43 -0.16 16.35 9.13
N VAL A 44 -0.35 15.45 10.10
CA VAL A 44 0.66 15.10 11.10
C VAL A 44 1.69 14.14 10.53
N VAL A 45 1.20 13.17 9.76
CA VAL A 45 1.99 12.09 9.15
C VAL A 45 1.75 12.07 7.64
N ARG A 46 2.82 11.96 6.87
CA ARG A 46 2.77 11.69 5.43
C ARG A 46 3.60 10.47 5.10
N VAL A 47 3.05 9.56 4.33
CA VAL A 47 3.67 8.29 3.94
C VAL A 47 3.72 8.14 2.43
N TRP A 48 4.79 7.54 1.93
CA TRP A 48 4.94 7.17 0.52
C TRP A 48 5.07 5.66 0.44
N VAL A 49 4.20 5.08 -0.37
CA VAL A 49 4.13 3.63 -0.58
C VAL A 49 4.39 3.34 -2.05
N THR A 50 5.36 2.48 -2.34
CA THR A 50 5.68 2.00 -3.68
C THR A 50 5.65 0.49 -3.67
N ASP A 51 4.96 -0.13 -4.60
CA ASP A 51 4.79 -1.59 -4.68
C ASP A 51 4.29 -2.23 -3.36
N GLY A 52 3.40 -1.51 -2.65
CA GLY A 52 2.88 -1.94 -1.36
C GLY A 52 3.85 -1.80 -0.18
N ARG A 53 5.06 -1.26 -0.40
CA ARG A 53 6.08 -1.05 0.64
C ARG A 53 6.17 0.42 1.04
N LEU A 54 6.28 0.66 2.33
CA LEU A 54 6.54 1.98 2.89
C LEU A 54 7.98 2.39 2.59
N VAL A 55 8.16 3.36 1.67
CA VAL A 55 9.49 3.79 1.22
C VAL A 55 9.96 5.08 1.90
N ARG A 56 9.04 5.94 2.31
CA ARG A 56 9.35 7.21 2.95
C ARG A 56 8.27 7.60 3.95
N VAL A 57 8.70 8.26 5.00
CA VAL A 57 7.81 8.78 6.06
C VAL A 57 8.22 10.20 6.39
N ARG A 58 7.24 11.06 6.61
CA ARG A 58 7.42 12.40 7.17
C ARG A 58 6.46 12.58 8.34
N VAL A 59 6.98 13.13 9.42
CA VAL A 59 6.20 13.51 10.61
C VAL A 59 6.39 14.99 10.85
N SER A 60 5.31 15.72 11.09
CA SER A 60 5.36 17.14 11.41
C SER A 60 6.24 17.38 12.65
N PRO A 61 7.15 18.37 12.66
CA PRO A 61 7.95 18.70 13.84
C PRO A 61 7.09 19.06 15.07
N VAL A 62 5.90 19.56 14.83
CA VAL A 62 4.92 19.94 15.88
C VAL A 62 3.82 18.90 16.06
N TRP A 63 4.10 17.63 15.75
CA TRP A 63 3.12 16.54 15.79
C TRP A 63 2.38 16.45 17.13
N TYR A 64 3.07 16.70 18.26
CA TYR A 64 2.53 16.60 19.62
C TYR A 64 1.41 17.64 19.91
N THR A 65 1.39 18.76 19.20
CA THR A 65 0.32 19.77 19.30
C THR A 65 -0.82 19.52 18.31
N ARG A 66 -0.50 18.93 17.15
CA ARG A 66 -1.47 18.67 16.06
C ARG A 66 -2.29 17.41 16.26
N THR A 67 -1.79 16.41 16.99
CA THR A 67 -2.54 15.15 17.21
C THR A 67 -3.84 15.35 18.01
N GLY A 68 -3.94 16.40 18.80
CA GLY A 68 -5.15 16.71 19.60
C GLY A 68 -5.51 15.58 20.55
N ARG A 69 -6.65 14.91 20.29
CA ARG A 69 -7.12 13.75 21.09
C ARG A 69 -6.66 12.39 20.52
N ARG A 70 -6.01 12.39 19.37
CA ARG A 70 -5.52 11.19 18.69
C ARG A 70 -4.10 10.89 19.09
N THR A 71 -3.70 9.65 18.95
CA THR A 71 -2.30 9.26 19.12
C THR A 71 -1.56 9.37 17.78
N LEU A 72 -0.22 9.49 17.84
CA LEU A 72 0.59 9.43 16.62
C LEU A 72 0.40 8.09 15.88
N SER A 73 0.19 6.99 16.62
CA SER A 73 -0.16 5.68 16.04
C SER A 73 -1.44 5.72 15.21
N ASP A 74 -2.47 6.47 15.66
CA ASP A 74 -3.73 6.61 14.92
C ASP A 74 -3.52 7.38 13.61
N CYS A 75 -2.68 8.44 13.63
CA CYS A 75 -2.33 9.20 12.43
C CYS A 75 -1.60 8.32 11.40
N PHE A 76 -0.65 7.49 11.85
CA PHE A 76 0.02 6.52 10.99
C PHE A 76 -0.95 5.49 10.41
N SER A 77 -1.82 4.91 11.25
CA SER A 77 -2.80 3.92 10.81
C SER A 77 -3.77 4.48 9.80
N GLN A 78 -4.15 5.76 9.93
CA GLN A 78 -5.00 6.43 8.95
C GLN A 78 -4.25 6.66 7.63
N ALA A 79 -3.05 7.24 7.66
CA ALA A 79 -2.27 7.51 6.46
C ALA A 79 -1.95 6.22 5.69
N LEU A 80 -1.55 5.16 6.40
CA LEU A 80 -1.27 3.84 5.81
C LEU A 80 -2.51 3.21 5.20
N ARG A 81 -3.67 3.30 5.86
CA ARG A 81 -4.94 2.78 5.32
C ARG A 81 -5.31 3.48 4.02
N MET A 82 -5.19 4.81 3.97
CA MET A 82 -5.45 5.59 2.76
C MET A 82 -4.47 5.23 1.64
N ALA A 83 -3.18 5.12 1.96
CA ALA A 83 -2.16 4.71 0.99
C ALA A 83 -2.40 3.29 0.47
N ASN A 84 -2.76 2.35 1.34
CA ASN A 84 -3.09 0.98 0.93
C ASN A 84 -4.35 0.90 0.06
N ALA A 85 -5.35 1.76 0.30
CA ALA A 85 -6.54 1.84 -0.55
C ALA A 85 -6.20 2.31 -1.97
N THR A 86 -5.30 3.29 -2.12
CA THR A 86 -4.84 3.76 -3.44
C THR A 86 -4.08 2.67 -4.21
N VAL A 87 -3.32 1.80 -3.52
CA VAL A 87 -2.60 0.68 -4.15
C VAL A 87 -3.53 -0.49 -4.45
N ALA A 88 -4.70 -0.56 -3.81
CA ALA A 88 -5.68 -1.63 -4.05
C ALA A 88 -6.33 -1.55 -5.45
N ASP A 89 -6.25 -0.39 -6.13
CA ASP A 89 -6.60 -0.25 -7.55
C ASP A 89 -5.55 -0.91 -8.48
N LEU A 90 -5.10 -2.12 -8.11
CA LEU A 90 -4.26 -2.92 -8.99
C LEU A 90 -5.02 -3.20 -10.29
N PRO A 91 -4.31 -3.15 -11.44
CA PRO A 91 -4.93 -3.50 -12.70
C PRO A 91 -5.59 -4.88 -12.58
N PRO A 92 -6.75 -5.08 -13.20
CA PRO A 92 -7.43 -6.36 -13.18
C PRO A 92 -6.44 -7.46 -13.59
N ARG A 93 -6.49 -8.60 -12.89
CA ARG A 93 -5.66 -9.76 -13.25
C ARG A 93 -5.81 -10.02 -14.75
N PRO A 94 -4.73 -10.15 -15.51
CA PRO A 94 -4.84 -10.40 -16.95
C PRO A 94 -5.74 -11.61 -17.18
N GLU A 95 -6.73 -11.45 -18.05
CA GLU A 95 -7.58 -12.56 -18.46
C GLU A 95 -6.70 -13.61 -19.15
N PRO A 96 -6.89 -14.90 -18.85
CA PRO A 96 -6.15 -15.95 -19.55
C PRO A 96 -6.43 -15.86 -21.04
N THR A 97 -5.37 -15.81 -21.82
CA THR A 97 -5.45 -15.84 -23.29
C THR A 97 -5.35 -17.29 -23.74
N PHE A 98 -6.25 -17.70 -24.61
CA PHE A 98 -6.29 -19.05 -25.22
C PHE A 98 -5.81 -19.01 -26.66
N GLU A 99 -4.94 -18.06 -27.01
CA GLU A 99 -4.42 -17.85 -28.38
C GLU A 99 -3.63 -19.06 -28.89
N ASP A 100 -2.98 -19.79 -27.99
CA ASP A 100 -2.18 -20.99 -28.33
C ASP A 100 -3.02 -22.28 -28.34
N VAL A 101 -4.33 -22.20 -28.07
CA VAL A 101 -5.20 -23.38 -28.04
C VAL A 101 -5.79 -23.64 -29.41
N ASP A 102 -5.53 -24.82 -29.97
CA ASP A 102 -6.11 -25.24 -31.24
C ASP A 102 -7.57 -25.73 -31.06
N PHE A 103 -8.50 -24.89 -31.38
CA PHE A 103 -9.93 -25.21 -31.39
C PHE A 103 -10.43 -25.86 -32.72
N SER A 104 -9.56 -26.15 -33.67
CA SER A 104 -9.95 -26.70 -34.98
C SER A 104 -10.59 -28.09 -34.88
N ALA A 105 -10.27 -28.85 -33.83
CA ALA A 105 -10.83 -30.16 -33.53
C ALA A 105 -12.25 -30.14 -32.95
N LEU A 106 -12.76 -28.94 -32.57
CA LEU A 106 -14.11 -28.83 -32.05
C LEU A 106 -15.16 -29.15 -33.12
N PRO A 107 -16.26 -29.83 -32.77
CA PRO A 107 -17.34 -30.08 -33.69
C PRO A 107 -18.01 -28.77 -34.16
N PRO A 108 -18.62 -28.70 -35.31
CA PRO A 108 -19.36 -27.53 -35.77
C PRO A 108 -20.51 -27.24 -34.82
N PHE A 109 -20.87 -25.96 -34.71
CA PHE A 109 -22.04 -25.56 -33.92
C PHE A 109 -23.30 -26.24 -34.42
N SER A 110 -24.01 -26.92 -33.52
CA SER A 110 -25.30 -27.56 -33.75
C SER A 110 -26.16 -27.52 -32.50
N PRO A 111 -27.47 -27.76 -32.56
CA PRO A 111 -28.29 -27.85 -31.34
C PRO A 111 -27.77 -28.87 -30.32
N GLU A 112 -27.25 -30.01 -30.80
CA GLU A 112 -26.71 -31.07 -29.98
C GLU A 112 -25.41 -30.63 -29.29
N THR A 113 -24.47 -30.00 -30.02
CA THR A 113 -23.21 -29.48 -29.42
C THR A 113 -23.48 -28.34 -28.51
N PHE A 114 -24.49 -27.51 -28.74
CA PHE A 114 -24.93 -26.46 -27.84
C PHE A 114 -25.47 -27.02 -26.51
N ALA A 115 -26.30 -28.07 -26.58
CA ALA A 115 -26.80 -28.73 -25.37
C ALA A 115 -25.65 -29.27 -24.50
N VAL A 116 -24.64 -29.91 -25.12
CA VAL A 116 -23.47 -30.41 -24.39
C VAL A 116 -22.72 -29.26 -23.70
N ILE A 117 -22.53 -28.12 -24.36
CA ILE A 117 -21.88 -26.97 -23.76
C ILE A 117 -22.70 -26.40 -22.59
N GLN A 118 -24.02 -26.33 -22.72
CA GLN A 118 -24.89 -25.90 -21.65
C GLN A 118 -24.78 -26.81 -20.42
N ASP A 119 -24.77 -28.12 -20.64
CA ASP A 119 -24.59 -29.09 -19.53
C ASP A 119 -23.23 -28.92 -18.85
N LEU A 120 -22.14 -28.74 -19.62
CA LEU A 120 -20.80 -28.48 -19.05
C LEU A 120 -20.73 -27.16 -18.27
N MET A 121 -21.38 -26.11 -18.78
CA MET A 121 -21.44 -24.83 -18.08
C MET A 121 -22.22 -24.94 -16.75
N ALA A 122 -23.34 -25.66 -16.76
CA ALA A 122 -24.13 -25.92 -15.55
C ALA A 122 -23.33 -26.70 -14.50
N GLU A 123 -22.53 -27.71 -14.93
CA GLU A 123 -21.64 -28.46 -14.04
C GLU A 123 -20.54 -27.57 -13.44
N VAL A 124 -19.97 -26.66 -14.23
CA VAL A 124 -18.96 -25.69 -13.73
C VAL A 124 -19.59 -24.73 -12.73
N GLU A 125 -20.81 -24.25 -13.00
CA GLU A 125 -21.55 -23.34 -12.12
C GLU A 125 -21.87 -24.02 -10.76
N GLU A 126 -22.37 -25.26 -10.78
CA GLU A 126 -22.62 -26.05 -9.56
C GLU A 126 -21.33 -26.22 -8.72
N ARG A 127 -20.21 -26.58 -9.38
CA ARG A 127 -18.92 -26.71 -8.68
C ARG A 127 -18.42 -25.37 -8.12
N TRP A 128 -18.71 -24.26 -8.82
CA TRP A 128 -18.38 -22.92 -8.34
C TRP A 128 -19.14 -22.58 -7.06
N GLU A 129 -20.45 -22.81 -7.04
CA GLU A 129 -21.30 -22.58 -5.87
C GLU A 129 -20.82 -23.40 -4.68
N ASP A 130 -20.56 -24.69 -4.87
CA ASP A 130 -20.05 -25.59 -3.85
C ASP A 130 -18.67 -25.15 -3.31
N ALA A 131 -17.77 -24.72 -4.18
CA ALA A 131 -16.43 -24.25 -3.78
C ALA A 131 -16.51 -22.91 -3.04
N PHE A 132 -17.42 -22.02 -3.45
CA PHE A 132 -17.67 -20.74 -2.81
C PHE A 132 -18.23 -20.91 -1.40
N ASP A 133 -19.22 -21.78 -1.23
CA ASP A 133 -19.80 -22.10 0.06
C ASP A 133 -18.78 -22.73 1.02
N ARG A 134 -17.93 -23.63 0.50
CA ARG A 134 -16.82 -24.21 1.27
C ARG A 134 -15.80 -23.15 1.68
N GLN A 135 -15.50 -22.19 0.81
CA GLN A 135 -14.57 -21.10 1.13
C GLN A 135 -15.14 -20.16 2.19
N GLN A 136 -16.44 -19.80 2.09
CA GLN A 136 -17.10 -18.98 3.10
C GLN A 136 -17.19 -19.67 4.46
N SER A 137 -17.35 -20.99 4.46
CA SER A 137 -17.46 -21.79 5.68
C SER A 137 -16.11 -22.05 6.36
N ARG A 138 -14.97 -21.77 5.69
CA ARG A 138 -13.65 -21.90 6.28
C ARG A 138 -13.43 -20.78 7.31
N PRO A 139 -13.04 -21.13 8.54
CA PRO A 139 -12.62 -20.10 9.49
C PRO A 139 -11.44 -19.32 8.89
N PRO A 140 -11.40 -17.98 9.07
CA PRO A 140 -10.30 -17.17 8.57
C PRO A 140 -8.98 -17.72 9.14
N VAL A 141 -8.08 -18.11 8.24
CA VAL A 141 -6.73 -18.53 8.64
C VAL A 141 -6.05 -17.29 9.19
N LYS A 142 -5.89 -17.23 10.52
CA LYS A 142 -5.12 -16.16 11.15
C LYS A 142 -3.66 -16.34 10.76
N GLN A 143 -3.25 -15.60 9.76
CA GLN A 143 -1.82 -15.53 9.45
C GLN A 143 -1.08 -14.88 10.62
N PRO A 144 0.12 -15.34 10.95
CA PRO A 144 0.91 -14.72 11.99
C PRO A 144 1.19 -13.26 11.60
N VAL A 145 0.84 -12.35 12.51
CA VAL A 145 1.11 -10.93 12.34
C VAL A 145 2.63 -10.73 12.27
N VAL A 146 3.11 -10.19 11.16
CA VAL A 146 4.54 -9.91 10.97
C VAL A 146 4.86 -8.54 11.53
N GLU A 147 5.78 -8.50 12.49
CA GLU A 147 6.24 -7.28 13.12
C GLU A 147 7.72 -7.03 12.89
N GLY A 148 8.05 -5.79 12.58
CA GLY A 148 9.42 -5.27 12.61
C GLY A 148 9.59 -4.23 13.73
N ARG A 149 10.73 -4.22 14.37
CA ARG A 149 11.00 -3.35 15.51
C ARG A 149 12.29 -2.57 15.35
N SER A 150 12.30 -1.32 15.82
CA SER A 150 13.48 -0.46 15.90
C SER A 150 13.29 0.59 17.00
N LYS A 151 14.11 0.56 18.05
CA LYS A 151 14.17 1.55 19.16
C LYS A 151 12.80 2.08 19.64
N GLY A 152 11.94 1.20 20.15
CA GLY A 152 10.64 1.62 20.66
C GLY A 152 9.57 1.90 19.58
N VAL A 153 9.87 1.60 18.32
CA VAL A 153 8.92 1.62 17.20
C VAL A 153 8.66 0.20 16.73
N THR A 154 7.40 -0.16 16.57
CA THR A 154 6.98 -1.43 15.98
C THR A 154 6.08 -1.14 14.78
N VAL A 155 6.40 -1.71 13.63
CA VAL A 155 5.59 -1.69 12.41
C VAL A 155 4.99 -3.06 12.20
N THR A 156 3.70 -3.09 11.95
CA THR A 156 2.91 -4.30 11.71
C THR A 156 2.54 -4.39 10.24
N LEU A 157 2.72 -5.56 9.63
CA LEU A 157 2.29 -5.84 8.27
C LEU A 157 0.98 -6.65 8.29
N ASN A 158 0.13 -6.39 7.29
CA ASN A 158 -1.05 -7.21 7.03
C ASN A 158 -0.69 -8.50 6.25
N GLU A 159 -1.69 -9.31 5.95
CA GLU A 159 -1.55 -10.58 5.23
C GLU A 159 -0.93 -10.44 3.82
N SER A 160 -1.12 -9.28 3.18
CA SER A 160 -0.52 -8.97 1.88
C SER A 160 0.90 -8.39 1.98
N GLY A 161 1.48 -8.34 3.19
CA GLY A 161 2.81 -7.77 3.42
C GLY A 161 2.87 -6.25 3.37
N ARG A 162 1.72 -5.56 3.42
CA ARG A 162 1.65 -4.11 3.45
C ARG A 162 1.66 -3.59 4.89
N ALA A 163 2.31 -2.45 5.13
CA ALA A 163 2.29 -1.81 6.44
C ALA A 163 0.86 -1.38 6.78
N GLU A 164 0.34 -1.83 7.93
CA GLU A 164 -1.01 -1.55 8.41
C GLU A 164 -1.02 -0.63 9.61
N GLY A 165 -0.04 -0.77 10.49
CA GLY A 165 0.03 0.01 11.72
C GLY A 165 1.45 0.28 12.18
N VAL A 166 1.58 1.36 12.96
CA VAL A 166 2.81 1.75 13.64
C VAL A 166 2.47 1.99 15.10
N THR A 167 3.19 1.35 16.00
CA THR A 167 3.05 1.55 17.44
C THR A 167 4.36 2.04 18.06
N PHE A 168 4.25 2.85 19.10
CA PHE A 168 5.37 3.49 19.75
C PHE A 168 5.40 3.14 21.22
N GLU A 169 6.58 2.88 21.75
CA GLU A 169 6.80 2.77 23.19
C GLU A 169 6.67 4.16 23.82
N PRO A 170 5.76 4.37 24.81
CA PRO A 170 5.47 5.71 25.36
C PRO A 170 6.71 6.44 25.87
N LYS A 171 7.56 5.76 26.64
CA LYS A 171 8.79 6.35 27.20
C LYS A 171 9.77 6.83 26.13
N TRP A 172 9.86 6.09 25.02
CA TRP A 172 10.72 6.48 23.90
C TRP A 172 10.12 7.69 23.17
N LEU A 173 8.80 7.68 22.93
CA LEU A 173 8.10 8.72 22.18
C LEU A 173 8.16 10.08 22.89
N GLU A 174 8.13 10.13 24.24
CA GLU A 174 8.24 11.37 25.04
C GLU A 174 9.51 12.19 24.73
N SER A 175 10.59 11.53 24.30
CA SER A 175 11.87 12.18 23.99
C SER A 175 12.23 12.17 22.52
N ALA A 176 11.39 11.55 21.67
CA ALA A 176 11.71 11.35 20.28
C ALA A 176 11.41 12.60 19.44
N GLN A 177 12.40 13.04 18.67
CA GLN A 177 12.23 14.08 17.65
C GLN A 177 11.60 13.49 16.36
N ALA A 178 10.91 14.31 15.60
CA ALA A 178 10.25 13.90 14.35
C ALA A 178 11.19 13.15 13.39
N GLY A 179 12.41 13.62 13.19
CA GLY A 179 13.41 12.94 12.37
C GLY A 179 13.78 11.54 12.85
N ALA A 180 13.91 11.37 14.19
CA ALA A 180 14.18 10.05 14.79
C ALA A 180 12.97 9.11 14.60
N ILE A 181 11.76 9.63 14.74
CA ILE A 181 10.52 8.87 14.50
C ILE A 181 10.52 8.36 13.07
N CYS A 182 10.73 9.24 12.07
CA CYS A 182 10.77 8.85 10.65
C CYS A 182 11.81 7.75 10.39
N THR A 183 13.04 7.93 10.89
CA THR A 183 14.14 6.97 10.73
C THR A 183 13.78 5.59 11.30
N HIS A 184 13.26 5.57 12.55
CA HIS A 184 12.98 4.31 13.22
C HIS A 184 11.72 3.62 12.70
N VAL A 185 10.73 4.36 12.16
CA VAL A 185 9.60 3.78 11.43
C VAL A 185 10.08 3.08 10.16
N GLN A 186 10.94 3.73 9.38
CA GLN A 186 11.50 3.11 8.16
C GLN A 186 12.34 1.87 8.48
N LEU A 187 13.20 1.92 9.50
CA LEU A 187 13.99 0.76 9.92
C LEU A 187 13.09 -0.38 10.42
N ALA A 188 12.06 -0.08 11.20
CA ALA A 188 11.09 -1.07 11.67
C ALA A 188 10.32 -1.69 10.51
N ALA A 189 9.88 -0.88 9.52
CA ALA A 189 9.22 -1.36 8.32
C ALA A 189 10.13 -2.29 7.52
N ASN A 190 11.40 -1.91 7.28
CA ASN A 190 12.36 -2.76 6.58
C ASN A 190 12.61 -4.08 7.33
N ASN A 191 12.68 -4.05 8.66
CA ASN A 191 12.80 -5.26 9.48
C ASN A 191 11.56 -6.15 9.40
N ALA A 192 10.35 -5.57 9.26
CA ALA A 192 9.12 -6.31 9.05
C ALA A 192 9.12 -6.97 7.65
N TYR A 193 9.43 -6.21 6.62
CA TYR A 193 9.51 -6.73 5.23
C TYR A 193 10.55 -7.84 5.08
N GLY A 194 11.69 -7.76 5.77
CA GLY A 194 12.71 -8.81 5.76
C GLY A 194 12.25 -10.13 6.40
N LYS A 195 11.21 -10.09 7.24
CA LYS A 195 10.61 -11.27 7.88
C LYS A 195 9.39 -11.79 7.14
N PHE A 196 8.80 -10.94 6.29
CA PHE A 196 7.59 -11.30 5.57
C PHE A 196 7.88 -12.35 4.52
N VAL A 197 7.21 -13.48 4.64
CA VAL A 197 7.19 -14.53 3.63
C VAL A 197 5.78 -14.50 3.03
N PRO A 198 5.64 -14.15 1.73
CA PRO A 198 4.34 -14.23 1.07
C PRO A 198 3.75 -15.63 1.27
N ALA A 199 2.48 -15.70 1.63
CA ALA A 199 1.79 -16.98 1.56
C ALA A 199 1.91 -17.47 0.11
N GLN A 200 2.35 -18.71 -0.07
CA GLN A 200 2.23 -19.33 -1.38
C GLN A 200 0.74 -19.44 -1.64
N GLU A 201 0.22 -18.58 -2.51
CA GLU A 201 -1.11 -18.74 -3.05
C GLU A 201 -1.09 -20.03 -3.89
N GLU A 202 -1.40 -21.16 -3.25
CA GLU A 202 -1.85 -22.31 -4.02
C GLU A 202 -3.05 -21.83 -4.83
N PRO A 203 -3.09 -22.11 -6.15
CA PRO A 203 -4.22 -21.71 -6.97
C PRO A 203 -5.50 -22.20 -6.28
N SER A 204 -6.37 -21.26 -5.94
CA SER A 204 -7.58 -21.61 -5.21
C SER A 204 -8.44 -22.50 -6.12
N GLU A 205 -9.22 -23.41 -5.52
CA GLU A 205 -10.18 -24.21 -6.27
C GLU A 205 -11.08 -23.32 -7.14
N LEU A 206 -11.45 -22.15 -6.65
CA LEU A 206 -12.22 -21.15 -7.40
C LEU A 206 -11.44 -20.60 -8.62
N ASP A 207 -10.13 -20.35 -8.51
CA ASP A 207 -9.32 -19.90 -9.65
C ASP A 207 -9.24 -20.98 -10.74
N ALA A 208 -9.16 -22.26 -10.35
CA ALA A 208 -9.15 -23.36 -11.28
C ALA A 208 -10.51 -23.48 -12.03
N ILE A 209 -11.63 -23.40 -11.28
CA ILE A 209 -12.97 -23.45 -11.84
C ILE A 209 -13.24 -22.22 -12.75
N ALA A 210 -12.77 -21.02 -12.35
CA ALA A 210 -12.88 -19.82 -13.18
C ALA A 210 -12.10 -19.98 -14.51
N GLY A 211 -10.91 -20.57 -14.46
CA GLY A 211 -10.14 -20.87 -15.67
C GLY A 211 -10.85 -21.84 -16.61
N GLU A 212 -11.51 -22.87 -16.05
CA GLU A 212 -12.29 -23.83 -16.82
C GLU A 212 -13.52 -23.18 -17.46
N HIS A 213 -14.25 -22.32 -16.75
CA HIS A 213 -15.37 -21.55 -17.30
C HIS A 213 -14.92 -20.67 -18.46
N GLN A 214 -13.80 -19.94 -18.30
CA GLN A 214 -13.26 -19.09 -19.37
C GLN A 214 -12.83 -19.91 -20.60
N PHE A 215 -12.25 -21.10 -20.38
CA PHE A 215 -11.92 -22.02 -21.47
C PHE A 215 -13.16 -22.48 -22.22
N LEU A 216 -14.24 -22.87 -21.51
CA LEU A 216 -15.51 -23.25 -22.15
C LEU A 216 -16.12 -22.11 -22.95
N MET A 217 -16.04 -20.87 -22.44
CA MET A 217 -16.49 -19.68 -23.16
C MET A 217 -15.67 -19.43 -24.43
N ALA A 218 -14.35 -19.60 -24.38
CA ALA A 218 -13.47 -19.47 -25.53
C ALA A 218 -13.77 -20.56 -26.59
N ALA A 219 -13.96 -21.80 -26.17
CA ALA A 219 -14.35 -22.90 -27.02
C ALA A 219 -15.70 -22.65 -27.68
N PHE A 220 -16.70 -22.17 -26.95
CA PHE A 220 -18.00 -21.81 -27.48
C PHE A 220 -17.91 -20.69 -28.53
N LYS A 221 -17.13 -19.62 -28.21
CA LYS A 221 -16.88 -18.54 -29.19
C LYS A 221 -16.22 -19.04 -30.46
N ALA A 222 -15.24 -19.96 -30.36
CA ALA A 222 -14.56 -20.55 -31.50
C ALA A 222 -15.52 -21.41 -32.37
N MET A 223 -16.51 -22.10 -31.76
CA MET A 223 -17.53 -22.84 -32.50
C MET A 223 -18.50 -21.94 -33.28
N LEU A 224 -18.81 -20.74 -32.71
CA LEU A 224 -19.67 -19.75 -33.40
C LEU A 224 -18.93 -19.05 -34.54
N ASN A 225 -17.61 -18.88 -34.44
CA ASN A 225 -16.76 -18.17 -35.39
C ASN A 225 -15.77 -19.12 -36.10
N PRO A 226 -16.17 -19.92 -37.06
CA PRO A 226 -15.29 -20.91 -37.70
C PRO A 226 -14.11 -20.31 -38.49
N LYS A 227 -14.04 -18.98 -38.62
CA LYS A 227 -12.90 -18.26 -39.24
C LYS A 227 -11.76 -17.96 -38.26
N GLU A 228 -12.00 -18.09 -36.97
CA GLU A 228 -11.02 -17.89 -35.90
C GLU A 228 -10.46 -19.23 -35.36
N ARG A 229 -10.73 -20.32 -36.10
CA ARG A 229 -10.23 -21.66 -35.80
C ARG A 229 -8.81 -21.89 -36.31
#